data_3951599e836f4a3699b03e22e7b0439d
#
_entry.id   3951599e836f4a3699b03e22e7b0439d
#
_cell.length_a   1.000
_cell.length_b   1.000
_cell.length_c   1.000
_cell.angle_alpha   90.00
_cell.angle_beta   90.00
_cell.angle_gamma   90.00
#
_symmetry.space_group_name_H-M   'P 1'
#
loop_
_entity.id
_entity.type
_entity.pdbx_description
1 polymer ?
#
loop_
_entity_poly.entity_id
_entity_poly.type
_entity_poly.pdbx_seq_one_letter_code
_entity_poly.pdbx_strand_id
1 'polypeptide(L)'
;MVKKAVVLFNLGGPDIIESVEPFLYNLFNDPAIIDLPTFLRKPIAKIISKRRKQTAQEIYKLIGGKSPILENTIQQKEAITNYLKKKGHEILVLVSMRYWHPLSPDVIDQLAEFEPEEVLLLPLYPQYSSATTGSSFANWRKVCEEKNFQAKTFSVCCYPVNDGWIEAQANLLKIELEKCAKPEEALVLFSAHGLPKKIINKGDPYQYQIEVSAQAIAKKANLSSETWIVCYQSRVGPLEWIGPSTDSILEEAGKGQREVVLLPIAFVSEHSETLVELDIEYKELAHQSGVKSYYRVPAVSTHPSF
;
A
#
# COMPACT_ATOMS: atom_id res chain seq x y z
N MET A 1 30.04 8.51 17.30
CA MET A 1 29.08 7.50 16.75
C MET A 1 28.66 7.98 15.39
N VAL A 2 28.56 7.07 14.40
CA VAL A 2 28.07 7.39 13.06
C VAL A 2 26.60 7.81 13.15
N LYS A 3 26.26 9.02 12.70
CA LYS A 3 24.88 9.50 12.66
C LYS A 3 24.14 8.75 11.55
N LYS A 4 23.05 8.09 11.89
CA LYS A 4 22.26 7.28 10.95
C LYS A 4 20.81 7.73 10.92
N ALA A 5 20.19 7.64 9.75
CA ALA A 5 18.78 7.91 9.58
C ALA A 5 18.09 6.80 8.78
N VAL A 6 16.79 6.61 9.02
CA VAL A 6 15.88 5.76 8.23
C VAL A 6 14.77 6.64 7.70
N VAL A 7 14.46 6.53 6.43
CA VAL A 7 13.31 7.21 5.78
C VAL A 7 12.30 6.16 5.37
N LEU A 8 11.14 6.20 5.99
CA LEU A 8 9.99 5.36 5.66
C LEU A 8 9.22 6.01 4.51
N PHE A 9 9.03 5.30 3.41
CA PHE A 9 8.24 5.78 2.27
C PHE A 9 6.84 5.19 2.30
N ASN A 10 5.82 6.04 2.12
CA ASN A 10 4.46 5.61 1.89
C ASN A 10 3.78 6.53 0.85
N LEU A 11 2.60 6.13 0.37
CA LEU A 11 1.85 6.81 -0.68
C LEU A 11 1.47 8.24 -0.29
N GLY A 12 0.99 8.40 0.95
CA GLY A 12 0.33 9.62 1.41
C GLY A 12 -1.15 9.64 1.05
N GLY A 13 -1.85 10.59 1.63
CA GLY A 13 -3.28 10.80 1.40
C GLY A 13 -3.71 12.15 1.95
N PRO A 14 -4.88 12.68 1.55
CA PRO A 14 -5.35 13.99 1.98
C PRO A 14 -5.58 13.98 3.51
N ASP A 15 -5.12 15.03 4.16
CA ASP A 15 -5.25 15.28 5.60
C ASP A 15 -6.54 16.03 5.96
N ILE A 16 -7.15 16.71 4.98
CA ILE A 16 -8.47 17.35 5.05
C ILE A 16 -9.17 17.22 3.69
N ILE A 17 -10.47 17.48 3.65
CA ILE A 17 -11.26 17.38 2.40
C ILE A 17 -10.77 18.31 1.28
N GLU A 18 -10.29 19.49 1.62
CA GLU A 18 -9.75 20.48 0.69
C GLU A 18 -8.46 19.98 0.02
N SER A 19 -7.70 19.14 0.69
CA SER A 19 -6.45 18.54 0.20
C SER A 19 -6.65 17.45 -0.85
N VAL A 20 -7.88 16.98 -1.07
CA VAL A 20 -8.17 15.88 -2.03
C VAL A 20 -7.77 16.26 -3.46
N GLU A 21 -8.13 17.46 -3.94
CA GLU A 21 -7.78 17.87 -5.32
C GLU A 21 -6.25 17.99 -5.52
N PRO A 22 -5.50 18.71 -4.66
CA PRO A 22 -4.05 18.78 -4.81
C PRO A 22 -3.34 17.44 -4.61
N PHE A 23 -3.81 16.57 -3.73
CA PHE A 23 -3.32 15.20 -3.60
C PHE A 23 -3.50 14.42 -4.92
N LEU A 24 -4.70 14.44 -5.50
CA LEU A 24 -4.98 13.79 -6.79
C LEU A 24 -4.13 14.39 -7.93
N TYR A 25 -3.89 15.71 -7.91
CA TYR A 25 -3.01 16.33 -8.88
C TYR A 25 -1.59 15.82 -8.77
N ASN A 26 -1.03 15.69 -7.57
CA ASN A 26 0.30 15.14 -7.35
C ASN A 26 0.39 13.68 -7.84
N LEU A 27 -0.63 12.87 -7.54
CA LEU A 27 -0.73 11.47 -7.98
C LEU A 27 -0.74 11.37 -9.52
N PHE A 28 -1.62 12.10 -10.19
CA PHE A 28 -1.73 12.03 -11.66
C PHE A 28 -0.61 12.77 -12.39
N ASN A 29 0.13 13.66 -11.73
CA ASN A 29 1.30 14.31 -12.30
C ASN A 29 2.59 13.47 -12.17
N ASP A 30 2.51 12.25 -11.64
CA ASP A 30 3.63 11.32 -11.60
C ASP A 30 3.83 10.66 -12.97
N PRO A 31 5.06 10.67 -13.55
CA PRO A 31 5.36 9.93 -14.79
C PRO A 31 5.20 8.41 -14.64
N ALA A 32 5.29 7.87 -13.43
CA ALA A 32 5.05 6.45 -13.17
C ALA A 32 3.55 6.09 -13.26
N ILE A 33 2.66 7.05 -13.10
CA ILE A 33 1.19 6.88 -13.21
C ILE A 33 0.71 7.26 -14.61
N ILE A 34 1.14 8.43 -15.12
CA ILE A 34 0.82 8.90 -16.47
C ILE A 34 2.13 9.09 -17.23
N ASP A 35 2.49 8.08 -18.03
CA ASP A 35 3.72 8.01 -18.84
C ASP A 35 3.62 8.95 -20.05
N LEU A 36 3.66 10.25 -19.78
CA LEU A 36 3.63 11.33 -20.78
C LEU A 36 4.70 12.38 -20.48
N PRO A 37 5.20 13.10 -21.50
CA PRO A 37 6.05 14.28 -21.29
C PRO A 37 5.39 15.30 -20.36
N THR A 38 6.18 15.98 -19.55
CA THR A 38 5.70 16.88 -18.48
C THR A 38 4.72 17.95 -18.99
N PHE A 39 4.94 18.50 -20.19
CA PHE A 39 4.07 19.56 -20.76
C PHE A 39 2.67 19.04 -21.13
N LEU A 40 2.50 17.75 -21.42
CA LEU A 40 1.19 17.09 -21.64
C LEU A 40 0.62 16.57 -20.32
N ARG A 41 1.45 15.97 -19.47
CA ARG A 41 1.02 15.35 -18.22
C ARG A 41 0.42 16.37 -17.22
N LYS A 42 1.05 17.53 -17.03
CA LYS A 42 0.55 18.56 -16.11
C LYS A 42 -0.89 19.01 -16.38
N PRO A 43 -1.27 19.42 -17.60
CA PRO A 43 -2.65 19.79 -17.89
C PRO A 43 -3.62 18.60 -17.77
N ILE A 44 -3.21 17.39 -18.17
CA ILE A 44 -4.04 16.18 -18.03
C ILE A 44 -4.27 15.87 -16.55
N ALA A 45 -3.22 15.90 -15.73
CA ALA A 45 -3.34 15.70 -14.28
C ALA A 45 -4.31 16.71 -13.64
N LYS A 46 -4.23 17.99 -14.05
CA LYS A 46 -5.14 19.02 -13.56
C LYS A 46 -6.61 18.77 -13.94
N ILE A 47 -6.85 18.30 -15.16
CA ILE A 47 -8.22 17.97 -15.63
C ILE A 47 -8.76 16.75 -14.86
N ILE A 48 -7.96 15.71 -14.72
CA ILE A 48 -8.37 14.47 -14.04
C ILE A 48 -8.63 14.75 -12.55
N SER A 49 -7.71 15.44 -11.86
CA SER A 49 -7.86 15.77 -10.44
C SER A 49 -9.13 16.56 -10.17
N LYS A 50 -9.42 17.57 -11.00
CA LYS A 50 -10.64 18.38 -10.89
C LYS A 50 -11.91 17.55 -11.12
N ARG A 51 -11.91 16.66 -12.13
CA ARG A 51 -13.07 15.80 -12.43
C ARG A 51 -13.34 14.77 -11.34
N ARG A 52 -12.29 14.22 -10.75
CA ARG A 52 -12.40 13.17 -9.71
C ARG A 52 -12.53 13.73 -8.30
N LYS A 53 -12.36 15.03 -8.11
CA LYS A 53 -12.40 15.69 -6.80
C LYS A 53 -13.63 15.32 -5.99
N GLN A 54 -14.82 15.54 -6.56
CA GLN A 54 -16.08 15.36 -5.84
C GLN A 54 -16.26 13.89 -5.40
N THR A 55 -16.10 12.95 -6.32
CA THR A 55 -16.20 11.51 -6.01
C THR A 55 -15.19 11.09 -4.94
N ALA A 56 -13.94 11.56 -5.03
CA ALA A 56 -12.93 11.25 -4.02
C ALA A 56 -13.26 11.91 -2.67
N GLN A 57 -13.78 13.14 -2.64
CA GLN A 57 -14.23 13.76 -1.41
C GLN A 57 -15.37 12.99 -0.74
N GLU A 58 -16.30 12.45 -1.52
CA GLU A 58 -17.39 11.58 -1.00
C GLU A 58 -16.81 10.31 -0.36
N ILE A 59 -15.83 9.66 -1.00
CA ILE A 59 -15.12 8.52 -0.45
C ILE A 59 -14.44 8.88 0.88
N TYR A 60 -13.67 9.96 0.93
CA TYR A 60 -13.00 10.36 2.18
C TYR A 60 -13.97 10.76 3.30
N LYS A 61 -15.14 11.31 2.98
CA LYS A 61 -16.19 11.60 3.98
C LYS A 61 -16.67 10.35 4.73
N LEU A 62 -16.69 9.18 4.07
CA LEU A 62 -17.07 7.91 4.71
C LEU A 62 -16.10 7.48 5.81
N ILE A 63 -14.88 7.99 5.79
CA ILE A 63 -13.81 7.66 6.76
C ILE A 63 -13.36 8.88 7.58
N GLY A 64 -14.25 9.85 7.78
CA GLY A 64 -14.00 11.01 8.65
C GLY A 64 -13.35 12.20 7.97
N GLY A 65 -13.37 12.30 6.62
CA GLY A 65 -12.94 13.45 5.85
C GLY A 65 -11.45 13.55 5.56
N LYS A 66 -10.66 12.53 5.92
CA LYS A 66 -9.21 12.46 5.70
C LYS A 66 -8.73 11.01 5.52
N SER A 67 -7.51 10.85 5.04
CA SER A 67 -6.85 9.55 5.01
C SER A 67 -6.14 9.26 6.35
N PRO A 68 -6.29 8.07 6.95
CA PRO A 68 -5.55 7.71 8.16
C PRO A 68 -4.09 7.30 7.88
N ILE A 69 -3.65 7.25 6.62
CA ILE A 69 -2.35 6.69 6.22
C ILE A 69 -1.16 7.39 6.89
N LEU A 70 -1.22 8.71 7.07
CA LEU A 70 -0.15 9.45 7.74
C LEU A 70 -0.07 9.08 9.22
N GLU A 71 -1.20 9.05 9.91
CA GLU A 71 -1.28 8.70 11.33
C GLU A 71 -0.77 7.28 11.56
N ASN A 72 -1.18 6.32 10.73
CA ASN A 72 -0.70 4.93 10.79
C ASN A 72 0.80 4.85 10.53
N THR A 73 1.31 5.60 9.55
CA THR A 73 2.76 5.62 9.25
C THR A 73 3.58 6.27 10.37
N ILE A 74 3.04 7.27 11.06
CA ILE A 74 3.67 7.86 12.26
C ILE A 74 3.73 6.82 13.39
N GLN A 75 2.67 6.06 13.62
CA GLN A 75 2.70 4.97 14.60
C GLN A 75 3.75 3.90 14.25
N GLN A 76 3.88 3.53 12.98
CA GLN A 76 4.94 2.63 12.50
C GLN A 76 6.34 3.23 12.74
N LYS A 77 6.53 4.52 12.43
CA LYS A 77 7.77 5.25 12.74
C LYS A 77 8.11 5.18 14.24
N GLU A 78 7.14 5.43 15.11
CA GLU A 78 7.33 5.41 16.56
C GLU A 78 7.67 3.99 17.05
N ALA A 79 7.00 2.97 16.54
CA ALA A 79 7.28 1.56 16.87
C ALA A 79 8.71 1.18 16.50
N ILE A 80 9.17 1.52 15.28
CA ILE A 80 10.54 1.29 14.82
C ILE A 80 11.54 2.08 15.67
N THR A 81 11.27 3.35 15.94
CA THR A 81 12.16 4.19 16.78
C THR A 81 12.35 3.59 18.17
N ASN A 82 11.24 3.16 18.80
CA ASN A 82 11.26 2.55 20.12
C ASN A 82 11.99 1.20 20.12
N TYR A 83 11.79 0.39 19.08
CA TYR A 83 12.50 -0.87 18.92
C TYR A 83 14.00 -0.67 18.78
N LEU A 84 14.44 0.27 17.92
CA LEU A 84 15.85 0.61 17.75
C LEU A 84 16.49 1.11 19.03
N LYS A 85 15.82 2.00 19.78
CA LYS A 85 16.29 2.49 21.09
C LYS A 85 16.46 1.34 22.11
N LYS A 86 15.51 0.40 22.18
CA LYS A 86 15.60 -0.79 23.04
C LYS A 86 16.81 -1.68 22.68
N LYS A 87 17.23 -1.66 21.43
CA LYS A 87 18.43 -2.37 20.94
C LYS A 87 19.73 -1.55 21.11
N GLY A 88 19.68 -0.37 21.70
CA GLY A 88 20.84 0.49 21.93
C GLY A 88 21.26 1.32 20.72
N HIS A 89 20.38 1.51 19.74
CA HIS A 89 20.65 2.29 18.54
C HIS A 89 19.93 3.64 18.60
N GLU A 90 20.69 4.73 18.46
CA GLU A 90 20.16 6.08 18.27
C GLU A 90 20.12 6.40 16.77
N ILE A 91 18.98 6.17 16.14
CA ILE A 91 18.76 6.37 14.70
C ILE A 91 17.57 7.31 14.52
N LEU A 92 17.75 8.35 13.71
CA LEU A 92 16.64 9.24 13.31
C LEU A 92 15.72 8.49 12.32
N VAL A 93 14.45 8.38 12.65
CA VAL A 93 13.44 7.79 11.74
C VAL A 93 12.51 8.89 11.24
N LEU A 94 12.42 9.07 9.94
CA LEU A 94 11.58 10.07 9.28
C LEU A 94 10.57 9.37 8.35
N VAL A 95 9.48 10.08 8.03
CA VAL A 95 8.44 9.63 7.09
C VAL A 95 8.48 10.53 5.87
N SER A 96 8.50 9.95 4.67
CA SER A 96 8.37 10.65 3.39
C SER A 96 7.18 10.11 2.63
N MET A 97 6.18 10.95 2.41
CA MET A 97 5.01 10.60 1.60
C MET A 97 5.25 10.98 0.14
N ARG A 98 4.76 10.12 -0.77
CA ARG A 98 4.99 10.34 -2.20
C ARG A 98 4.11 11.44 -2.79
N TYR A 99 2.84 11.52 -2.38
CA TYR A 99 1.86 12.39 -3.04
C TYR A 99 1.22 13.42 -2.11
N TRP A 100 1.49 13.37 -0.80
CA TRP A 100 1.06 14.38 0.18
C TRP A 100 2.13 14.57 1.25
N HIS A 101 1.90 15.49 2.19
CA HIS A 101 2.88 15.82 3.23
C HIS A 101 3.06 14.71 4.30
N PRO A 102 4.29 14.59 4.85
CA PRO A 102 5.52 15.30 4.49
C PRO A 102 6.11 14.79 3.18
N LEU A 103 6.41 15.70 2.24
CA LEU A 103 7.02 15.36 0.96
C LEU A 103 8.55 15.19 1.09
N SER A 104 9.18 14.57 0.09
CA SER A 104 10.64 14.36 0.09
C SER A 104 11.46 15.65 0.29
N PRO A 105 11.09 16.83 -0.27
CA PRO A 105 11.82 18.07 0.03
C PRO A 105 11.86 18.43 1.50
N ASP A 106 10.75 18.30 2.23
CA ASP A 106 10.62 18.61 3.65
C ASP A 106 11.50 17.67 4.51
N VAL A 107 11.56 16.40 4.10
CA VAL A 107 12.34 15.36 4.78
C VAL A 107 13.83 15.53 4.54
N ILE A 108 14.24 15.92 3.33
CA ILE A 108 15.66 16.18 3.03
C ILE A 108 16.17 17.40 3.78
N ASP A 109 15.35 18.44 3.99
CA ASP A 109 15.73 19.58 4.83
C ASP A 109 16.00 19.15 6.28
N GLN A 110 15.16 18.30 6.86
CA GLN A 110 15.37 17.73 8.19
C GLN A 110 16.65 16.86 8.25
N LEU A 111 16.94 16.11 7.19
CA LEU A 111 18.19 15.32 7.12
C LEU A 111 19.41 16.22 6.97
N ALA A 112 19.33 17.32 6.23
CA ALA A 112 20.42 18.28 6.08
C ALA A 112 20.77 18.95 7.42
N GLU A 113 19.78 19.26 8.24
CA GLU A 113 19.97 19.77 9.62
C GLU A 113 20.57 18.70 10.56
N PHE A 114 20.18 17.43 10.38
CA PHE A 114 20.67 16.33 11.20
C PHE A 114 22.08 15.88 10.80
N GLU A 115 22.48 16.07 9.53
CA GLU A 115 23.78 15.66 8.95
C GLU A 115 24.09 14.16 9.13
N PRO A 116 23.24 13.23 8.65
CA PRO A 116 23.52 11.81 8.75
C PRO A 116 24.67 11.39 7.83
N GLU A 117 25.53 10.51 8.30
CA GLU A 117 26.56 9.85 7.49
C GLU A 117 25.94 8.73 6.62
N GLU A 118 24.94 8.05 7.17
CA GLU A 118 24.24 6.94 6.49
C GLU A 118 22.72 7.12 6.54
N VAL A 119 22.05 6.92 5.40
CA VAL A 119 20.59 6.96 5.27
C VAL A 119 20.10 5.64 4.70
N LEU A 120 19.14 4.99 5.36
CA LEU A 120 18.41 3.83 4.84
C LEU A 120 17.04 4.27 4.31
N LEU A 121 16.75 3.96 3.06
CA LEU A 121 15.44 4.14 2.44
C LEU A 121 14.64 2.85 2.60
N LEU A 122 13.51 2.92 3.33
CA LEU A 122 12.66 1.78 3.64
C LEU A 122 11.23 2.04 3.14
N PRO A 123 10.84 1.47 1.99
CA PRO A 123 9.47 1.59 1.50
C PRO A 123 8.51 0.73 2.33
N LEU A 124 7.36 1.30 2.66
CA LEU A 124 6.24 0.60 3.28
C LEU A 124 5.36 -0.07 2.20
N TYR A 125 6.01 -0.60 1.19
CA TYR A 125 5.45 -1.40 0.10
C TYR A 125 6.19 -2.74 0.07
N PRO A 126 5.58 -3.85 0.55
CA PRO A 126 6.27 -5.14 0.60
C PRO A 126 6.73 -5.63 -0.77
N GLN A 127 5.90 -5.40 -1.79
CA GLN A 127 6.17 -5.74 -3.17
C GLN A 127 6.63 -4.50 -3.95
N TYR A 128 7.65 -4.67 -4.79
CA TYR A 128 8.12 -3.60 -5.67
C TYR A 128 7.15 -3.40 -6.83
N SER A 129 6.88 -2.12 -7.12
CA SER A 129 6.37 -1.67 -8.42
C SER A 129 7.07 -0.38 -8.83
N SER A 130 7.21 -0.19 -10.15
CA SER A 130 7.65 1.08 -10.72
C SER A 130 6.73 2.25 -10.34
N ALA A 131 5.44 1.96 -10.08
CA ALA A 131 4.44 2.93 -9.64
C ALA A 131 4.49 3.29 -8.14
N THR A 132 5.18 2.51 -7.31
CA THR A 132 5.30 2.72 -5.85
C THR A 132 6.73 2.96 -5.42
N THR A 133 7.49 1.90 -5.10
CA THR A 133 8.90 2.00 -4.70
C THR A 133 9.75 2.71 -5.75
N GLY A 134 9.57 2.36 -7.03
CA GLY A 134 10.29 2.97 -8.14
C GLY A 134 10.05 4.47 -8.26
N SER A 135 8.78 4.89 -8.17
CA SER A 135 8.38 6.30 -8.17
C SER A 135 8.94 7.06 -6.97
N SER A 136 8.83 6.48 -5.76
CA SER A 136 9.32 7.09 -4.52
C SER A 136 10.84 7.32 -4.58
N PHE A 137 11.61 6.32 -5.02
CA PHE A 137 13.06 6.43 -5.13
C PHE A 137 13.51 7.35 -6.27
N ALA A 138 12.79 7.39 -7.39
CA ALA A 138 13.08 8.34 -8.46
C ALA A 138 12.87 9.78 -8.01
N ASN A 139 11.76 10.05 -7.31
CA ASN A 139 11.50 11.35 -6.71
C ASN A 139 12.55 11.74 -5.66
N TRP A 140 12.90 10.82 -4.76
CA TRP A 140 13.93 11.02 -3.74
C TRP A 140 15.26 11.43 -4.35
N ARG A 141 15.77 10.66 -5.33
CA ARG A 141 17.04 10.98 -6.00
C ARG A 141 17.01 12.37 -6.64
N LYS A 142 15.93 12.68 -7.36
CA LYS A 142 15.75 14.00 -7.99
C LYS A 142 15.82 15.13 -6.98
N VAL A 143 15.14 15.00 -5.83
CA VAL A 143 15.14 16.04 -4.78
C VAL A 143 16.51 16.13 -4.08
N CYS A 144 17.20 15.00 -3.87
CA CYS A 144 18.59 15.04 -3.36
C CYS A 144 19.51 15.83 -4.30
N GLU A 145 19.40 15.63 -5.63
CA GLU A 145 20.16 16.39 -6.63
C GLU A 145 19.80 17.87 -6.59
N GLU A 146 18.52 18.23 -6.57
CA GLU A 146 18.04 19.62 -6.51
C GLU A 146 18.48 20.36 -5.25
N LYS A 147 18.57 19.66 -4.11
CA LYS A 147 18.99 20.24 -2.82
C LYS A 147 20.48 20.05 -2.50
N ASN A 148 21.25 19.43 -3.41
CA ASN A 148 22.65 19.07 -3.20
C ASN A 148 22.88 18.26 -1.90
N PHE A 149 21.89 17.46 -1.49
CA PHE A 149 21.99 16.59 -0.33
C PHE A 149 22.83 15.34 -0.66
N GLN A 150 23.85 15.08 0.15
CA GLN A 150 24.74 13.93 0.00
C GLN A 150 24.85 13.18 1.31
N ALA A 151 24.54 11.90 1.29
CA ALA A 151 24.80 10.95 2.37
C ALA A 151 24.96 9.56 1.75
N LYS A 152 25.72 8.69 2.43
CA LYS A 152 25.81 7.29 2.00
C LYS A 152 24.43 6.63 2.14
N THR A 153 23.81 6.31 1.01
CA THR A 153 22.43 5.87 0.97
C THR A 153 22.33 4.37 0.67
N PHE A 154 21.60 3.66 1.50
CA PHE A 154 21.17 2.28 1.31
C PHE A 154 19.68 2.24 1.04
N SER A 155 19.20 1.21 0.35
CA SER A 155 17.76 1.05 0.10
C SER A 155 17.33 -0.40 0.20
N VAL A 156 16.17 -0.60 0.82
CA VAL A 156 15.43 -1.86 0.73
C VAL A 156 14.54 -1.76 -0.50
N CYS A 157 14.75 -2.62 -1.50
CA CYS A 157 13.95 -2.59 -2.72
C CYS A 157 12.52 -3.09 -2.47
N CYS A 158 12.41 -4.23 -1.79
CA CYS A 158 11.16 -4.94 -1.51
C CYS A 158 11.43 -6.06 -0.49
N TYR A 159 10.36 -6.61 0.10
CA TYR A 159 10.45 -7.69 1.10
C TYR A 159 9.26 -8.67 1.01
N PRO A 160 8.91 -9.18 -0.20
CA PRO A 160 7.69 -9.94 -0.46
C PRO A 160 7.60 -11.27 0.31
N VAL A 161 8.72 -11.79 0.78
CA VAL A 161 8.82 -13.06 1.54
C VAL A 161 9.58 -12.90 2.86
N ASN A 162 9.65 -11.68 3.41
CA ASN A 162 10.25 -11.47 4.73
C ASN A 162 9.49 -12.23 5.80
N ASP A 163 10.20 -13.00 6.63
CA ASP A 163 9.59 -13.90 7.61
C ASP A 163 8.68 -13.17 8.62
N GLY A 164 9.12 -12.03 9.14
CA GLY A 164 8.34 -11.26 10.10
C GLY A 164 7.05 -10.70 9.49
N TRP A 165 7.12 -10.18 8.26
CA TRP A 165 5.95 -9.70 7.56
C TRP A 165 4.97 -10.84 7.20
N ILE A 166 5.48 -11.98 6.69
CA ILE A 166 4.66 -13.17 6.41
C ILE A 166 3.98 -13.70 7.69
N GLU A 167 4.72 -13.72 8.80
CA GLU A 167 4.16 -14.14 10.09
C GLU A 167 3.05 -13.21 10.56
N ALA A 168 3.25 -11.90 10.50
CA ALA A 168 2.24 -10.92 10.86
C ALA A 168 0.95 -11.10 10.05
N GLN A 169 1.07 -11.22 8.72
CA GLN A 169 -0.07 -11.47 7.82
C GLN A 169 -0.79 -12.78 8.14
N ALA A 170 -0.03 -13.88 8.34
CA ALA A 170 -0.61 -15.18 8.64
C ALA A 170 -1.33 -15.20 10.01
N ASN A 171 -0.80 -14.50 11.00
CA ASN A 171 -1.44 -14.38 12.33
C ASN A 171 -2.77 -13.62 12.25
N LEU A 172 -2.78 -12.47 11.57
CA LEU A 172 -4.01 -11.69 11.38
C LEU A 172 -5.04 -12.46 10.55
N LEU A 173 -4.61 -13.18 9.51
CA LEU A 173 -5.48 -14.01 8.70
C LEU A 173 -6.15 -15.12 9.53
N LYS A 174 -5.41 -15.79 10.40
CA LYS A 174 -5.96 -16.86 11.27
C LYS A 174 -7.05 -16.31 12.21
N ILE A 175 -6.84 -15.12 12.77
CA ILE A 175 -7.85 -14.48 13.64
C ILE A 175 -9.16 -14.23 12.87
N GLU A 176 -9.09 -13.82 11.61
CA GLU A 176 -10.30 -13.61 10.81
C GLU A 176 -10.93 -14.93 10.35
N LEU A 177 -10.13 -15.94 10.04
CA LEU A 177 -10.63 -17.28 9.69
C LEU A 177 -11.39 -17.94 10.86
N GLU A 178 -10.96 -17.74 12.10
CA GLU A 178 -11.63 -18.27 13.29
C GLU A 178 -13.08 -17.73 13.48
N LYS A 179 -13.45 -16.65 12.78
CA LYS A 179 -14.82 -16.10 12.78
C LYS A 179 -15.75 -16.85 11.80
N CYS A 180 -15.20 -17.62 10.88
CA CYS A 180 -15.97 -18.43 9.94
C CYS A 180 -16.56 -19.66 10.64
N ALA A 181 -17.73 -20.10 10.19
CA ALA A 181 -18.36 -21.32 10.73
C ALA A 181 -17.54 -22.56 10.38
N LYS A 182 -16.84 -22.54 9.24
CA LYS A 182 -15.96 -23.59 8.76
C LYS A 182 -14.68 -22.98 8.20
N PRO A 183 -13.70 -22.65 9.06
CA PRO A 183 -12.45 -21.98 8.65
C PRO A 183 -11.69 -22.71 7.52
N GLU A 184 -11.74 -24.05 7.52
CA GLU A 184 -11.05 -24.90 6.54
C GLU A 184 -11.70 -24.91 5.15
N GLU A 185 -12.99 -24.49 5.04
CA GLU A 185 -13.73 -24.38 3.77
C GLU A 185 -13.82 -22.93 3.29
N ALA A 186 -13.48 -21.93 4.13
CA ALA A 186 -13.55 -20.52 3.80
C ALA A 186 -12.62 -20.17 2.62
N LEU A 187 -13.08 -19.29 1.72
CA LEU A 187 -12.26 -18.80 0.62
C LEU A 187 -11.45 -17.59 1.04
N VAL A 188 -10.14 -17.70 1.03
CA VAL A 188 -9.22 -16.59 1.29
C VAL A 188 -8.92 -15.85 -0.02
N LEU A 189 -9.22 -14.56 -0.08
CA LEU A 189 -8.87 -13.68 -1.18
C LEU A 189 -7.63 -12.86 -0.80
N PHE A 190 -6.49 -13.14 -1.43
CA PHE A 190 -5.33 -12.26 -1.36
C PHE A 190 -5.54 -11.12 -2.37
N SER A 191 -6.16 -10.02 -1.91
CA SER A 191 -6.49 -8.88 -2.76
C SER A 191 -5.34 -7.87 -2.77
N ALA A 192 -4.90 -7.51 -3.98
CA ALA A 192 -3.87 -6.51 -4.20
C ALA A 192 -4.39 -5.41 -5.14
N HIS A 193 -3.83 -4.20 -5.06
CA HIS A 193 -4.14 -3.16 -6.04
C HIS A 193 -3.79 -3.64 -7.45
N GLY A 194 -4.71 -3.51 -8.40
CA GLY A 194 -4.49 -3.88 -9.79
C GLY A 194 -3.45 -2.99 -10.47
N LEU A 195 -2.73 -3.54 -11.42
CA LEU A 195 -1.87 -2.78 -12.33
C LEU A 195 -2.27 -3.03 -13.78
N PRO A 196 -2.14 -2.02 -14.67
CA PRO A 196 -2.29 -2.26 -16.09
C PRO A 196 -1.29 -3.32 -16.59
N LYS A 197 -1.74 -4.29 -17.37
CA LYS A 197 -0.88 -5.34 -17.95
C LYS A 197 0.33 -4.78 -18.70
N LYS A 198 0.20 -3.59 -19.30
CA LYS A 198 1.30 -2.89 -19.95
C LYS A 198 2.50 -2.66 -19.01
N ILE A 199 2.27 -2.41 -17.73
CA ILE A 199 3.34 -2.19 -16.72
C ILE A 199 4.06 -3.51 -16.47
N ILE A 200 3.31 -4.59 -16.25
CA ILE A 200 3.88 -5.94 -16.05
C ILE A 200 4.66 -6.40 -17.29
N ASN A 201 4.13 -6.19 -18.48
CA ASN A 201 4.79 -6.53 -19.75
C ASN A 201 6.10 -5.74 -19.99
N LYS A 202 6.29 -4.60 -19.31
CA LYS A 202 7.55 -3.86 -19.28
C LYS A 202 8.58 -4.41 -18.29
N GLY A 203 8.26 -5.51 -17.58
CA GLY A 203 9.15 -6.18 -16.63
C GLY A 203 8.96 -5.76 -15.17
N ASP A 204 7.84 -5.12 -14.81
CA ASP A 204 7.53 -4.83 -13.41
C ASP A 204 7.27 -6.14 -12.65
N PRO A 205 7.98 -6.43 -11.56
CA PRO A 205 7.89 -7.71 -10.85
C PRO A 205 6.68 -7.81 -9.92
N TYR A 206 5.83 -6.79 -9.83
CA TYR A 206 4.78 -6.67 -8.83
C TYR A 206 3.86 -7.89 -8.77
N GLN A 207 3.32 -8.32 -9.93
CA GLN A 207 2.41 -9.46 -9.98
C GLN A 207 3.08 -10.73 -9.43
N TYR A 208 4.29 -11.03 -9.89
CA TYR A 208 5.08 -12.16 -9.40
C TYR A 208 5.33 -12.08 -7.88
N GLN A 209 5.68 -10.90 -7.38
CA GLN A 209 5.94 -10.69 -5.95
C GLN A 209 4.67 -10.82 -5.10
N ILE A 210 3.50 -10.41 -5.60
CA ILE A 210 2.21 -10.67 -4.95
C ILE A 210 1.93 -12.17 -4.86
N GLU A 211 2.12 -12.91 -5.94
CA GLU A 211 1.89 -14.36 -6.01
C GLU A 211 2.81 -15.13 -5.04
N VAL A 212 4.11 -14.81 -4.98
CA VAL A 212 5.01 -15.46 -4.03
C VAL A 212 4.72 -15.08 -2.58
N SER A 213 4.28 -13.85 -2.32
CA SER A 213 3.81 -13.42 -1.00
C SER A 213 2.58 -14.21 -0.57
N ALA A 214 1.58 -14.34 -1.44
CA ALA A 214 0.35 -15.09 -1.17
C ALA A 214 0.66 -16.55 -0.86
N GLN A 215 1.53 -17.19 -1.66
CA GLN A 215 1.96 -18.56 -1.43
C GLN A 215 2.66 -18.73 -0.08
N ALA A 216 3.54 -17.80 0.30
CA ALA A 216 4.24 -17.84 1.58
C ALA A 216 3.30 -17.66 2.77
N ILE A 217 2.34 -16.73 2.68
CA ILE A 217 1.32 -16.51 3.72
C ILE A 217 0.39 -17.72 3.82
N ALA A 218 -0.11 -18.25 2.69
CA ALA A 218 -0.97 -19.44 2.65
C ALA A 218 -0.29 -20.65 3.31
N LYS A 219 0.99 -20.88 2.98
CA LYS A 219 1.80 -21.93 3.63
C LYS A 219 1.94 -21.70 5.14
N LYS A 220 2.24 -20.49 5.58
CA LYS A 220 2.39 -20.15 7.02
C LYS A 220 1.07 -20.25 7.78
N ALA A 221 -0.06 -19.96 7.11
CA ALA A 221 -1.39 -20.11 7.66
C ALA A 221 -1.95 -21.54 7.58
N ASN A 222 -1.25 -22.50 6.93
CA ASN A 222 -1.66 -23.87 6.65
C ASN A 222 -2.95 -23.97 5.80
N LEU A 223 -3.11 -23.08 4.81
CA LEU A 223 -4.24 -23.14 3.88
C LEU A 223 -4.08 -24.27 2.86
N SER A 224 -5.18 -24.95 2.52
CA SER A 224 -5.24 -25.83 1.36
C SER A 224 -5.14 -25.01 0.05
N SER A 225 -4.51 -25.57 -0.98
CA SER A 225 -4.38 -24.92 -2.29
C SER A 225 -5.71 -24.56 -2.96
N GLU A 226 -6.80 -25.19 -2.55
CA GLU A 226 -8.15 -24.98 -3.10
C GLU A 226 -8.95 -23.91 -2.37
N THR A 227 -8.41 -23.39 -1.24
CA THR A 227 -9.12 -22.44 -0.37
C THR A 227 -8.62 -21.01 -0.47
N TRP A 228 -7.74 -20.69 -1.41
CA TRP A 228 -7.29 -19.32 -1.60
C TRP A 228 -7.02 -18.98 -3.05
N ILE A 229 -7.11 -17.69 -3.36
CA ILE A 229 -6.83 -17.14 -4.69
C ILE A 229 -6.24 -15.73 -4.56
N VAL A 230 -5.32 -15.39 -5.49
CA VAL A 230 -4.88 -14.00 -5.68
C VAL A 230 -5.84 -13.28 -6.63
N CYS A 231 -6.28 -12.10 -6.25
CA CYS A 231 -7.14 -11.25 -7.05
C CYS A 231 -6.73 -9.77 -6.96
N TYR A 232 -7.27 -8.94 -7.85
CA TYR A 232 -6.83 -7.57 -8.00
C TYR A 232 -8.00 -6.59 -7.97
N GLN A 233 -7.88 -5.56 -7.11
CA GLN A 233 -8.86 -4.51 -6.88
C GLN A 233 -8.54 -3.19 -7.60
N SER A 234 -9.39 -2.18 -7.45
CA SER A 234 -9.17 -0.77 -7.87
C SER A 234 -8.93 -0.61 -9.36
N ARG A 235 -9.58 -1.42 -10.20
CA ARG A 235 -9.46 -1.38 -11.66
C ARG A 235 -10.32 -0.26 -12.22
N VAL A 236 -9.70 0.70 -12.92
CA VAL A 236 -10.41 1.86 -13.45
C VAL A 236 -10.09 2.14 -14.92
N GLY A 237 -11.09 2.62 -15.66
CA GLY A 237 -10.95 3.03 -17.05
C GLY A 237 -10.79 1.88 -18.04
N PRO A 238 -10.45 2.18 -19.30
CA PRO A 238 -10.49 1.23 -20.42
C PRO A 238 -9.23 0.38 -20.58
N LEU A 239 -8.27 0.47 -19.66
CA LEU A 239 -7.02 -0.29 -19.75
C LEU A 239 -7.23 -1.77 -19.46
N GLU A 240 -6.41 -2.60 -20.04
CA GLU A 240 -6.32 -4.01 -19.69
C GLU A 240 -5.50 -4.17 -18.40
N TRP A 241 -6.13 -4.74 -17.37
CA TRP A 241 -5.56 -4.93 -16.04
C TRP A 241 -5.18 -6.37 -15.79
N ILE A 242 -4.23 -6.59 -14.87
CA ILE A 242 -3.98 -7.92 -14.31
C ILE A 242 -5.24 -8.45 -13.61
N GLY A 243 -5.38 -9.76 -13.51
CA GLY A 243 -6.58 -10.40 -12.98
C GLY A 243 -6.31 -11.77 -12.38
N PRO A 244 -7.34 -12.41 -11.86
CA PRO A 244 -8.76 -12.03 -11.87
C PRO A 244 -9.08 -10.80 -11.02
N SER A 245 -10.26 -10.15 -11.26
CA SER A 245 -10.70 -9.04 -10.43
C SER A 245 -11.29 -9.52 -9.11
N THR A 246 -11.12 -8.76 -8.04
CA THR A 246 -11.72 -9.07 -6.74
C THR A 246 -13.25 -9.14 -6.84
N ASP A 247 -13.87 -8.23 -7.63
CA ASP A 247 -15.32 -8.24 -7.88
C ASP A 247 -15.79 -9.57 -8.44
N SER A 248 -15.16 -10.05 -9.52
CA SER A 248 -15.56 -11.30 -10.17
C SER A 248 -15.42 -12.53 -9.26
N ILE A 249 -14.42 -12.55 -8.39
CA ILE A 249 -14.24 -13.65 -7.44
C ILE A 249 -15.29 -13.59 -6.31
N LEU A 250 -15.66 -12.39 -5.84
CA LEU A 250 -16.74 -12.23 -4.86
C LEU A 250 -18.10 -12.70 -5.44
N GLU A 251 -18.40 -12.35 -6.69
CA GLU A 251 -19.62 -12.82 -7.38
C GLU A 251 -19.63 -14.35 -7.52
N GLU A 252 -18.50 -14.96 -7.86
CA GLU A 252 -18.38 -16.42 -7.95
C GLU A 252 -18.53 -17.09 -6.58
N ALA A 253 -17.87 -16.55 -5.56
CA ALA A 253 -18.00 -17.03 -4.19
C ALA A 253 -19.42 -16.96 -3.67
N GLY A 254 -20.19 -15.91 -4.05
CA GLY A 254 -21.59 -15.75 -3.71
C GLY A 254 -22.47 -16.83 -4.33
N LYS A 255 -22.27 -17.16 -5.63
CA LYS A 255 -22.99 -18.28 -6.29
C LYS A 255 -22.77 -19.61 -5.56
N GLY A 256 -21.57 -19.82 -5.03
CA GLY A 256 -21.21 -20.99 -4.22
C GLY A 256 -21.61 -20.89 -2.75
N GLN A 257 -22.23 -19.80 -2.30
CA GLN A 257 -22.57 -19.52 -0.90
C GLN A 257 -21.38 -19.72 0.05
N ARG A 258 -20.18 -19.32 -0.37
CA ARG A 258 -18.94 -19.48 0.41
C ARG A 258 -18.84 -18.41 1.49
N GLU A 259 -18.13 -18.73 2.55
CA GLU A 259 -17.58 -17.74 3.47
C GLU A 259 -16.28 -17.18 2.88
N VAL A 260 -16.07 -15.87 2.96
CA VAL A 260 -14.92 -15.18 2.37
C VAL A 260 -14.12 -14.45 3.44
N VAL A 261 -12.81 -14.64 3.43
CA VAL A 261 -11.85 -13.83 4.21
C VAL A 261 -10.94 -13.11 3.24
N LEU A 262 -11.01 -11.79 3.17
CA LEU A 262 -10.21 -10.97 2.28
C LEU A 262 -8.99 -10.39 3.02
N LEU A 263 -7.80 -10.63 2.51
CA LEU A 263 -6.53 -10.11 3.03
C LEU A 263 -5.94 -9.11 2.02
N PRO A 264 -5.75 -7.82 2.43
CA PRO A 264 -5.16 -6.78 1.58
C PRO A 264 -3.63 -6.93 1.52
N ILE A 265 -3.16 -7.87 0.69
CA ILE A 265 -1.78 -8.36 0.68
C ILE A 265 -0.71 -7.31 0.33
N ALA A 266 -1.06 -6.22 -0.34
CA ALA A 266 -0.13 -5.18 -0.75
C ALA A 266 -0.03 -4.01 0.23
N PHE A 267 -0.85 -3.98 1.28
CA PHE A 267 -1.00 -2.83 2.16
C PHE A 267 -0.54 -3.14 3.59
N VAL A 268 0.29 -2.24 4.13
CA VAL A 268 0.78 -2.33 5.50
C VAL A 268 0.16 -1.30 6.45
N SER A 269 -0.67 -0.41 5.91
CA SER A 269 -1.40 0.65 6.64
C SER A 269 -2.82 0.76 6.10
N GLU A 270 -3.78 1.08 6.97
CA GLU A 270 -5.14 1.38 6.56
C GLU A 270 -5.21 2.72 5.82
N HIS A 271 -6.06 2.79 4.80
CA HIS A 271 -6.31 3.96 3.97
C HIS A 271 -7.67 3.85 3.28
N SER A 272 -7.99 4.75 2.34
CA SER A 272 -9.31 4.76 1.69
C SER A 272 -9.63 3.47 0.94
N GLU A 273 -8.65 2.81 0.32
CA GLU A 273 -8.92 1.54 -0.39
C GLU A 273 -9.27 0.42 0.59
N THR A 274 -8.60 0.30 1.74
CA THR A 274 -8.94 -0.73 2.73
C THR A 274 -10.25 -0.43 3.47
N LEU A 275 -10.48 0.83 3.85
CA LEU A 275 -11.61 1.21 4.68
C LEU A 275 -12.89 1.51 3.89
N VAL A 276 -12.81 1.89 2.61
CA VAL A 276 -13.98 2.15 1.79
C VAL A 276 -14.17 1.03 0.77
N GLU A 277 -13.21 0.80 -0.13
CA GLU A 277 -13.36 -0.21 -1.18
C GLU A 277 -13.55 -1.62 -0.59
N LEU A 278 -12.69 -2.02 0.40
CA LEU A 278 -12.78 -3.37 0.96
C LEU A 278 -13.84 -3.51 2.07
N ASP A 279 -13.94 -2.54 2.99
CA ASP A 279 -14.84 -2.67 4.15
C ASP A 279 -16.29 -2.27 3.84
N ILE A 280 -16.53 -1.40 2.85
CA ILE A 280 -17.86 -0.92 2.49
C ILE A 280 -18.29 -1.49 1.15
N GLU A 281 -17.59 -1.16 0.05
CA GLU A 281 -18.04 -1.49 -1.31
C GLU A 281 -17.99 -3.01 -1.57
N TYR A 282 -16.87 -3.68 -1.28
CA TYR A 282 -16.77 -5.13 -1.46
C TYR A 282 -17.57 -5.94 -0.46
N LYS A 283 -17.76 -5.44 0.76
CA LYS A 283 -18.66 -6.07 1.71
C LYS A 283 -20.11 -6.03 1.22
N GLU A 284 -20.54 -4.90 0.66
CA GLU A 284 -21.87 -4.76 0.06
C GLU A 284 -22.02 -5.67 -1.17
N LEU A 285 -21.03 -5.67 -2.07
CA LEU A 285 -20.99 -6.56 -3.23
C LEU A 285 -21.07 -8.04 -2.81
N ALA A 286 -20.29 -8.45 -1.81
CA ALA A 286 -20.31 -9.81 -1.28
C ALA A 286 -21.71 -10.20 -0.78
N HIS A 287 -22.36 -9.31 -0.02
CA HIS A 287 -23.71 -9.51 0.47
C HIS A 287 -24.72 -9.64 -0.68
N GLN A 288 -24.69 -8.73 -1.66
CA GLN A 288 -25.58 -8.74 -2.82
C GLN A 288 -25.38 -9.97 -3.70
N SER A 289 -24.15 -10.49 -3.79
CA SER A 289 -23.81 -11.68 -4.57
C SER A 289 -24.18 -13.00 -3.87
N GLY A 290 -24.55 -12.97 -2.58
CA GLY A 290 -24.94 -14.15 -1.81
C GLY A 290 -23.77 -14.83 -1.08
N VAL A 291 -22.65 -14.13 -0.84
CA VAL A 291 -21.56 -14.59 0.03
C VAL A 291 -22.10 -14.78 1.44
N LYS A 292 -21.85 -15.94 2.05
CA LYS A 292 -22.44 -16.34 3.33
C LYS A 292 -21.94 -15.46 4.51
N SER A 293 -20.65 -15.16 4.52
CA SER A 293 -20.04 -14.20 5.44
C SER A 293 -18.78 -13.59 4.80
N TYR A 294 -18.52 -12.32 5.11
CA TYR A 294 -17.38 -11.58 4.59
C TYR A 294 -16.60 -10.95 5.75
N TYR A 295 -15.34 -11.32 5.86
CA TYR A 295 -14.39 -10.78 6.85
C TYR A 295 -13.20 -10.17 6.12
N ARG A 296 -12.70 -9.04 6.59
CA ARG A 296 -11.51 -8.40 6.06
C ARG A 296 -10.40 -8.40 7.10
N VAL A 297 -9.24 -8.95 6.72
CA VAL A 297 -8.03 -8.95 7.56
C VAL A 297 -7.47 -7.54 7.67
N PRO A 298 -7.24 -6.99 8.87
CA PRO A 298 -6.67 -5.65 9.02
C PRO A 298 -5.26 -5.57 8.44
N ALA A 299 -4.83 -4.38 8.02
CA ALA A 299 -3.44 -4.14 7.64
C ALA A 299 -2.50 -4.39 8.82
N VAL A 300 -1.28 -4.85 8.55
CA VAL A 300 -0.32 -5.25 9.61
C VAL A 300 0.08 -4.13 10.56
N SER A 301 0.02 -2.89 10.12
CA SER A 301 0.28 -1.69 10.92
C SER A 301 1.56 -1.79 11.79
N THR A 302 1.40 -1.86 13.10
CA THR A 302 2.49 -1.99 14.09
C THR A 302 2.57 -3.39 14.71
N HIS A 303 2.15 -4.43 13.96
CA HIS A 303 2.20 -5.82 14.46
C HIS A 303 3.63 -6.17 14.90
N PRO A 304 3.84 -6.80 16.09
CA PRO A 304 5.19 -7.02 16.65
C PRO A 304 6.15 -7.82 15.76
N SER A 305 5.61 -8.68 14.89
CA SER A 305 6.43 -9.45 13.94
C SER A 305 6.81 -8.67 12.69
N PHE A 306 6.10 -7.56 12.37
CA PHE A 306 6.36 -6.68 11.25
C PHE A 306 7.28 -5.54 11.65
#